data_b076b8f51d1f9eeb7c7e0cef56f89fa3
#
_entry.id   b076b8f51d1f9eeb7c7e0cef56f89fa3
#
_cell.length_a   1.000
_cell.length_b   1.000
_cell.length_c   1.000
_cell.angle_alpha   90.00
_cell.angle_beta   90.00
_cell.angle_gamma   90.00
#
_symmetry.space_group_name_H-M   'P 1'
#
loop_
_entity.id
_entity.type
_entity.pdbx_description
1 polymer ?
#
loop_
_entity_poly.entity_id
_entity_poly.type
_entity_poly.pdbx_seq_one_letter_code
_entity_poly.pdbx_strand_id
1 'polypeptide(L)'
;MSKMTRTSPNIIITGTPGVGKTTHSETLAQRTGLHHLDINDVVKKHNIGESSNDPDDPNTKIVDEDRLLDCIENDLEDGGQIIDWHACDLFPPRLIDLVCVVRCENKMLYDRLKKRGYGEKKLQENMDCEIMEEAREAYDEEMVVELRSESTEEIDSNVERIEQWIKNWKKDHGKEGKKSIQTQSEQDRKDEDDPMFLHG
;
A
#
# COMPACT_ATOMS: atom_id res chain seq x y z
N MET A 1 3.91 -19.79 -15.48
CA MET A 1 3.58 -19.50 -14.08
C MET A 1 2.19 -18.90 -14.05
N SER A 2 1.23 -19.55 -13.43
CA SER A 2 -0.15 -19.04 -13.31
C SER A 2 -0.14 -17.77 -12.49
N LYS A 3 -0.66 -16.68 -13.06
CA LYS A 3 -0.83 -15.41 -12.35
C LYS A 3 -1.87 -15.69 -11.26
N MET A 4 -1.44 -15.85 -10.00
CA MET A 4 -2.37 -15.92 -8.87
C MET A 4 -3.14 -14.61 -8.87
N THR A 5 -4.43 -14.66 -9.16
CA THR A 5 -5.30 -13.49 -9.12
C THR A 5 -5.65 -13.22 -7.66
N ARG A 6 -5.09 -12.15 -7.11
CA ARG A 6 -5.45 -11.66 -5.76
C ARG A 6 -6.96 -11.43 -5.68
N THR A 7 -7.54 -11.76 -4.55
CA THR A 7 -8.98 -11.56 -4.29
C THR A 7 -9.28 -10.24 -3.62
N SER A 8 -8.25 -9.54 -3.17
CA SER A 8 -8.33 -8.23 -2.52
C SER A 8 -7.14 -7.37 -2.95
N PRO A 9 -7.32 -6.05 -3.11
CA PRO A 9 -6.25 -5.16 -3.55
C PRO A 9 -5.23 -4.89 -2.45
N ASN A 10 -4.01 -4.51 -2.86
CA ASN A 10 -3.02 -3.89 -2.00
C ASN A 10 -3.03 -2.38 -2.21
N ILE A 11 -3.07 -1.64 -1.12
CA ILE A 11 -3.22 -0.19 -1.10
C ILE A 11 -2.09 0.41 -0.28
N ILE A 12 -1.34 1.34 -0.84
CA ILE A 12 -0.37 2.15 -0.09
C ILE A 12 -1.05 3.40 0.44
N ILE A 13 -0.86 3.68 1.72
CA ILE A 13 -1.19 4.97 2.36
C ILE A 13 0.14 5.63 2.71
N THR A 14 0.54 6.61 1.91
CA THR A 14 1.81 7.32 2.07
C THR A 14 1.61 8.81 2.34
N GLY A 15 2.68 9.52 2.61
CA GLY A 15 2.67 10.95 2.91
C GLY A 15 3.69 11.31 3.99
N THR A 16 3.94 12.59 4.16
CA THR A 16 4.85 13.13 5.16
C THR A 16 4.50 12.67 6.58
N PRO A 17 5.47 12.51 7.50
CA PRO A 17 5.16 12.28 8.92
C PRO A 17 4.19 13.34 9.46
N GLY A 18 3.13 12.92 10.16
CA GLY A 18 2.16 13.84 10.78
C GLY A 18 0.90 14.15 9.98
N VAL A 19 0.82 13.76 8.72
CA VAL A 19 -0.38 14.02 7.88
C VAL A 19 -1.58 13.14 8.23
N GLY A 20 -1.39 12.02 8.95
CA GLY A 20 -2.50 11.16 9.38
C GLY A 20 -2.60 9.82 8.67
N LYS A 21 -1.51 9.32 8.06
CA LYS A 21 -1.46 8.01 7.40
C LYS A 21 -2.06 6.88 8.24
N THR A 22 -1.50 6.68 9.43
CA THR A 22 -1.92 5.60 10.35
C THR A 22 -3.41 5.69 10.70
N THR A 23 -3.95 6.89 10.90
CA THR A 23 -5.38 7.06 11.17
C THR A 23 -6.25 6.60 9.99
N HIS A 24 -5.85 6.93 8.75
CA HIS A 24 -6.53 6.45 7.56
C HIS A 24 -6.42 4.93 7.44
N SER A 25 -5.22 4.37 7.62
CA SER A 25 -4.93 2.94 7.49
C SER A 25 -5.74 2.11 8.51
N GLU A 26 -5.73 2.51 9.78
CA GLU A 26 -6.49 1.84 10.84
C GLU A 26 -8.01 1.92 10.60
N THR A 27 -8.52 3.11 10.25
CA THR A 27 -9.95 3.30 9.98
C THR A 27 -10.39 2.48 8.77
N LEU A 28 -9.58 2.47 7.70
CA LEU A 28 -9.87 1.68 6.50
C LEU A 28 -9.84 0.18 6.80
N ALA A 29 -8.86 -0.30 7.56
CA ALA A 29 -8.75 -1.70 7.98
C ALA A 29 -9.99 -2.14 8.78
N GLN A 30 -10.43 -1.32 9.75
CA GLN A 30 -11.63 -1.60 10.55
C GLN A 30 -12.91 -1.70 9.68
N ARG A 31 -13.05 -0.84 8.67
CA ARG A 31 -14.25 -0.82 7.80
C ARG A 31 -14.26 -1.92 6.74
N THR A 32 -13.09 -2.32 6.25
CA THR A 32 -12.98 -3.20 5.08
C THR A 32 -12.60 -4.64 5.43
N GLY A 33 -12.00 -4.84 6.60
CA GLY A 33 -11.42 -6.12 7.02
C GLY A 33 -10.11 -6.45 6.30
N LEU A 34 -9.52 -5.51 5.55
CA LEU A 34 -8.17 -5.65 5.01
C LEU A 34 -7.15 -5.53 6.13
N HIS A 35 -5.97 -6.11 5.93
CA HIS A 35 -4.90 -6.11 6.92
C HIS A 35 -4.14 -4.78 6.93
N HIS A 36 -4.01 -4.14 8.09
CA HIS A 36 -3.15 -2.97 8.26
C HIS A 36 -1.70 -3.43 8.46
N LEU A 37 -0.87 -3.16 7.47
CA LEU A 37 0.56 -3.47 7.45
C LEU A 37 1.35 -2.20 7.78
N ASP A 38 1.61 -1.95 9.08
CA ASP A 38 2.51 -0.87 9.53
C ASP A 38 3.95 -1.31 9.32
N ILE A 39 4.63 -0.70 8.35
CA ILE A 39 6.02 -1.03 8.01
C ILE A 39 6.97 -0.71 9.15
N ASN A 40 6.71 0.30 9.97
CA ASN A 40 7.54 0.55 11.16
C ASN A 40 7.50 -0.62 12.14
N ASP A 41 6.36 -1.27 12.29
CA ASP A 41 6.23 -2.44 13.16
C ASP A 41 6.90 -3.66 12.56
N VAL A 42 6.84 -3.85 11.23
CA VAL A 42 7.61 -4.89 10.53
C VAL A 42 9.10 -4.69 10.75
N VAL A 43 9.62 -3.48 10.52
CA VAL A 43 11.02 -3.11 10.71
C VAL A 43 11.47 -3.39 12.15
N LYS A 44 10.68 -3.03 13.15
CA LYS A 44 10.98 -3.31 14.57
C LYS A 44 10.98 -4.79 14.87
N LYS A 45 9.92 -5.51 14.49
CA LYS A 45 9.70 -6.93 14.78
C LYS A 45 10.80 -7.81 14.20
N HIS A 46 11.25 -7.51 12.98
CA HIS A 46 12.27 -8.29 12.28
C HIS A 46 13.68 -7.73 12.45
N ASN A 47 13.83 -6.64 13.21
CA ASN A 47 15.09 -5.92 13.41
C ASN A 47 15.78 -5.60 12.09
N ILE A 48 15.00 -5.01 11.16
CA ILE A 48 15.46 -4.61 9.84
C ILE A 48 15.93 -3.17 9.92
N GLY A 49 17.20 -2.94 9.64
CA GLY A 49 17.80 -1.60 9.60
C GLY A 49 18.84 -1.37 10.69
N GLU A 50 19.74 -0.48 10.36
CA GLU A 50 20.84 -0.05 11.19
C GLU A 50 20.56 1.33 11.77
N SER A 51 21.14 1.63 12.94
CA SER A 51 21.06 2.97 13.51
C SER A 51 21.78 3.95 12.58
N SER A 52 21.15 5.07 12.29
CA SER A 52 21.81 6.16 11.58
C SER A 52 23.02 6.65 12.39
N ASN A 53 24.13 6.89 11.68
CA ASN A 53 25.30 7.55 12.26
C ASN A 53 25.17 9.08 12.22
N ASP A 54 23.98 9.61 11.89
CA ASP A 54 23.74 11.05 11.86
C ASP A 54 23.66 11.59 13.29
N PRO A 55 24.59 12.47 13.70
CA PRO A 55 24.57 13.08 15.03
C PRO A 55 23.32 13.94 15.28
N ASP A 56 22.69 14.45 14.23
CA ASP A 56 21.48 15.28 14.29
C ASP A 56 20.20 14.43 14.41
N ASP A 57 20.25 13.15 14.02
CA ASP A 57 19.13 12.22 14.15
C ASP A 57 19.57 10.78 14.54
N PRO A 58 20.07 10.60 15.75
CA PRO A 58 20.61 9.31 16.21
C PRO A 58 19.55 8.22 16.37
N ASN A 59 18.26 8.57 16.29
CA ASN A 59 17.15 7.64 16.44
C ASN A 59 16.57 7.17 15.10
N THR A 60 17.00 7.76 13.99
CA THR A 60 16.59 7.30 12.66
C THR A 60 17.29 5.98 12.32
N LYS A 61 16.56 5.06 11.76
CA LYS A 61 17.08 3.79 11.24
C LYS A 61 17.14 3.86 9.72
N ILE A 62 18.28 3.45 9.18
CA ILE A 62 18.40 3.17 7.74
C ILE A 62 17.84 1.78 7.54
N VAL A 63 16.75 1.66 6.82
CA VAL A 63 16.06 0.39 6.59
C VAL A 63 16.75 -0.36 5.44
N ASP A 64 16.99 -1.65 5.64
CA ASP A 64 17.44 -2.56 4.59
C ASP A 64 16.20 -2.95 3.75
N GLU A 65 16.07 -2.34 2.59
CA GLU A 65 14.90 -2.44 1.72
C GLU A 65 14.70 -3.85 1.17
N ASP A 66 15.79 -4.53 0.78
CA ASP A 66 15.72 -5.90 0.26
C ASP A 66 15.20 -6.86 1.34
N ARG A 67 15.70 -6.75 2.56
CA ARG A 67 15.21 -7.56 3.68
C ARG A 67 13.78 -7.23 4.07
N LEU A 68 13.38 -5.96 3.95
CA LEU A 68 12.00 -5.57 4.20
C LEU A 68 11.06 -6.21 3.19
N LEU A 69 11.39 -6.11 1.89
CA LEU A 69 10.62 -6.73 0.83
C LEU A 69 10.52 -8.25 0.99
N ASP A 70 11.64 -8.92 1.28
CA ASP A 70 11.66 -10.37 1.55
C ASP A 70 10.68 -10.78 2.68
N CYS A 71 10.53 -9.91 3.69
CA CYS A 71 9.63 -10.19 4.81
C CYS A 71 8.15 -10.07 4.48
N ILE A 72 7.78 -9.22 3.50
CA ILE A 72 6.39 -8.88 3.20
C ILE A 72 5.91 -9.35 1.82
N GLU A 73 6.79 -9.85 0.95
CA GLU A 73 6.45 -10.21 -0.43
C GLU A 73 5.30 -11.22 -0.49
N ASN A 74 5.29 -12.25 0.34
CA ASN A 74 4.22 -13.22 0.40
C ASN A 74 2.87 -12.59 0.78
N ASP A 75 2.85 -11.68 1.76
CA ASP A 75 1.64 -10.96 2.17
C ASP A 75 1.11 -10.08 1.03
N LEU A 76 2.02 -9.46 0.27
CA LEU A 76 1.66 -8.66 -0.91
C LEU A 76 1.16 -9.53 -2.07
N GLU A 77 1.73 -10.72 -2.27
CA GLU A 77 1.28 -11.68 -3.29
C GLU A 77 -0.11 -12.25 -2.96
N ASP A 78 -0.41 -12.49 -1.69
CA ASP A 78 -1.73 -12.92 -1.22
C ASP A 78 -2.77 -11.80 -1.37
N GLY A 79 -2.35 -10.54 -1.26
CA GLY A 79 -3.19 -9.35 -1.40
C GLY A 79 -3.97 -8.98 -0.13
N GLY A 80 -4.69 -7.87 -0.20
CA GLY A 80 -5.51 -7.40 0.91
C GLY A 80 -4.75 -6.60 1.97
N GLN A 81 -3.62 -6.01 1.60
CA GLN A 81 -2.78 -5.22 2.49
C GLN A 81 -3.08 -3.72 2.38
N ILE A 82 -3.15 -3.04 3.49
CA ILE A 82 -3.10 -1.58 3.62
C ILE A 82 -1.72 -1.25 4.17
N ILE A 83 -0.84 -0.79 3.30
CA ILE A 83 0.57 -0.54 3.59
C ILE A 83 0.70 0.89 4.12
N ASP A 84 1.06 1.05 5.38
CA ASP A 84 1.31 2.35 6.03
C ASP A 84 2.81 2.63 6.08
N TRP A 85 3.30 3.46 5.14
CA TRP A 85 4.71 3.82 5.04
C TRP A 85 4.91 5.21 4.43
N HIS A 86 6.03 5.84 4.71
CA HIS A 86 6.36 7.16 4.18
C HIS A 86 7.04 7.11 2.80
N ALA A 87 7.75 6.03 2.47
CA ALA A 87 8.36 5.81 1.16
C ALA A 87 7.47 4.87 0.33
N CYS A 88 6.98 5.33 -0.81
CA CYS A 88 6.07 4.54 -1.64
C CYS A 88 6.77 3.82 -2.78
N ASP A 89 7.91 4.29 -3.23
CA ASP A 89 8.69 3.80 -4.37
C ASP A 89 9.40 2.45 -4.15
N LEU A 90 9.48 2.01 -2.88
CA LEU A 90 10.05 0.72 -2.50
C LEU A 90 9.28 -0.49 -3.07
N PHE A 91 7.95 -0.42 -3.13
CA PHE A 91 7.11 -1.59 -3.40
C PHE A 91 6.98 -1.87 -4.90
N PRO A 92 7.13 -3.14 -5.35
CA PRO A 92 7.00 -3.48 -6.77
C PRO A 92 5.63 -3.07 -7.33
N PRO A 93 5.55 -2.25 -8.42
CA PRO A 93 4.27 -1.76 -8.96
C PRO A 93 3.29 -2.89 -9.31
N ARG A 94 3.79 -4.07 -9.74
CA ARG A 94 2.96 -5.25 -10.04
C ARG A 94 2.13 -5.77 -8.87
N LEU A 95 2.53 -5.43 -7.63
CA LEU A 95 1.88 -5.90 -6.40
C LEU A 95 0.97 -4.83 -5.77
N ILE A 96 0.95 -3.61 -6.32
CA ILE A 96 0.17 -2.48 -5.79
C ILE A 96 -0.98 -2.17 -6.74
N ASP A 97 -2.12 -1.82 -6.19
CA ASP A 97 -3.34 -1.50 -6.95
C ASP A 97 -3.80 -0.06 -6.77
N LEU A 98 -3.42 0.59 -5.66
CA LEU A 98 -3.74 1.99 -5.38
C LEU A 98 -2.69 2.61 -4.47
N VAL A 99 -2.30 3.85 -4.76
CA VAL A 99 -1.41 4.66 -3.91
C VAL A 99 -2.16 5.91 -3.47
N CYS A 100 -2.37 6.04 -2.17
CA CYS A 100 -3.04 7.18 -1.56
C CYS A 100 -2.00 8.08 -0.89
N VAL A 101 -1.75 9.26 -1.46
CA VAL A 101 -0.84 10.26 -0.89
C VAL A 101 -1.63 11.19 0.00
N VAL A 102 -1.45 11.04 1.31
CA VAL A 102 -2.11 11.86 2.32
C VAL A 102 -1.36 13.16 2.52
N ARG A 103 -2.07 14.29 2.42
CA ARG A 103 -1.52 15.64 2.60
C ARG A 103 -2.38 16.49 3.53
N CYS A 104 -1.81 17.49 4.13
CA CYS A 104 -2.52 18.54 4.84
C CYS A 104 -1.86 19.90 4.60
N GLU A 105 -2.53 20.97 4.99
CA GLU A 105 -1.97 22.33 4.88
C GLU A 105 -0.66 22.44 5.67
N ASN A 106 0.36 23.12 5.08
CA ASN A 106 1.69 23.25 5.65
C ASN A 106 1.69 23.80 7.08
N LYS A 107 0.82 24.77 7.37
CA LYS A 107 0.69 25.33 8.72
C LYS A 107 0.24 24.27 9.72
N MET A 108 -0.74 23.44 9.34
CA MET A 108 -1.24 22.38 10.20
C MET A 108 -0.18 21.29 10.39
N LEU A 109 0.54 20.93 9.33
CA LEU A 109 1.64 19.98 9.39
C LEU A 109 2.72 20.48 10.34
N TYR A 110 3.14 21.73 10.19
CA TYR A 110 4.11 22.36 11.09
C TYR A 110 3.69 22.27 12.56
N ASP A 111 2.45 22.65 12.88
CA ASP A 111 1.92 22.61 14.26
C ASP A 111 1.89 21.17 14.81
N ARG A 112 1.51 20.19 13.98
CA ARG A 112 1.48 18.76 14.36
C ARG A 112 2.89 18.23 14.63
N LEU A 113 3.87 18.51 13.77
CA LEU A 113 5.26 18.07 13.92
C LEU A 113 5.94 18.74 15.12
N LYS A 114 5.73 20.04 15.31
CA LYS A 114 6.21 20.77 16.47
C LYS A 114 5.68 20.20 17.79
N LYS A 115 4.39 19.83 17.82
CA LYS A 115 3.75 19.19 18.97
C LYS A 115 4.34 17.80 19.29
N ARG A 116 4.90 17.10 18.28
CA ARG A 116 5.63 15.83 18.41
C ARG A 116 7.09 16.00 18.82
N GLY A 117 7.59 17.23 18.98
CA GLY A 117 8.95 17.53 19.41
C GLY A 117 10.01 17.45 18.31
N TYR A 118 9.62 17.58 17.04
CA TYR A 118 10.57 17.66 15.92
C TYR A 118 11.38 18.96 16.01
N GLY A 119 12.72 18.86 15.83
CA GLY A 119 13.60 20.02 15.72
C GLY A 119 13.41 20.76 14.40
N GLU A 120 13.78 22.04 14.33
CA GLU A 120 13.54 22.93 13.18
C GLU A 120 14.08 22.32 11.86
N LYS A 121 15.29 21.72 11.84
CA LYS A 121 15.89 21.12 10.65
C LYS A 121 15.02 19.97 10.12
N LYS A 122 14.68 19.00 10.98
CA LYS A 122 13.83 17.84 10.62
C LYS A 122 12.42 18.27 10.23
N LEU A 123 11.95 19.37 10.78
CA LEU A 123 10.66 19.95 10.47
C LEU A 123 10.66 20.50 9.04
N GLN A 124 11.71 21.25 8.66
CA GLN A 124 11.86 21.79 7.31
C GLN A 124 12.01 20.65 6.27
N GLU A 125 12.88 19.68 6.52
CA GLU A 125 13.06 18.51 5.64
C GLU A 125 11.74 17.77 5.37
N ASN A 126 10.90 17.57 6.39
CA ASN A 126 9.59 16.93 6.22
C ASN A 126 8.58 17.81 5.49
N MET A 127 8.71 19.12 5.56
CA MET A 127 7.81 20.04 4.82
C MET A 127 8.19 20.18 3.35
N ASP A 128 9.46 20.00 3.02
CA ASP A 128 9.98 20.08 1.64
C ASP A 128 9.86 18.76 0.87
N CYS A 129 9.38 17.71 1.49
CA CYS A 129 9.26 16.37 0.88
C CYS A 129 8.16 16.33 -0.20
N GLU A 130 8.54 15.94 -1.42
CA GLU A 130 7.66 15.91 -2.60
C GLU A 130 7.09 14.50 -2.87
N ILE A 131 6.55 13.85 -1.85
CA ILE A 131 6.03 12.46 -1.91
C ILE A 131 5.04 12.25 -3.07
N MET A 132 4.33 13.28 -3.50
CA MET A 132 3.41 13.19 -4.64
C MET A 132 4.15 12.95 -5.96
N GLU A 133 5.30 13.58 -6.16
CA GLU A 133 6.12 13.38 -7.36
C GLU A 133 6.78 12.00 -7.33
N GLU A 134 7.33 11.58 -6.18
CA GLU A 134 7.87 10.24 -5.99
C GLU A 134 6.82 9.15 -6.32
N ALA A 135 5.59 9.32 -5.86
CA ALA A 135 4.51 8.38 -6.16
C ALA A 135 4.16 8.33 -7.66
N ARG A 136 4.15 9.47 -8.35
CA ARG A 136 3.86 9.54 -9.78
C ARG A 136 5.01 9.03 -10.66
N GLU A 137 6.23 9.08 -10.18
CA GLU A 137 7.38 8.49 -10.87
C GLU A 137 7.42 6.97 -10.72
N ALA A 138 7.00 6.45 -9.56
CA ALA A 138 7.03 5.03 -9.25
C ALA A 138 5.83 4.25 -9.80
N TYR A 139 4.67 4.90 -9.97
CA TYR A 139 3.40 4.23 -10.31
C TYR A 139 2.66 4.96 -11.45
N ASP A 140 1.80 4.22 -12.15
CA ASP A 140 0.91 4.80 -13.16
C ASP A 140 0.02 5.89 -12.54
N GLU A 141 -0.16 7.02 -13.23
CA GLU A 141 -0.89 8.19 -12.73
C GLU A 141 -2.32 7.84 -12.28
N GLU A 142 -2.97 6.88 -12.96
CA GLU A 142 -4.32 6.41 -12.63
C GLU A 142 -4.38 5.67 -11.27
N MET A 143 -3.25 5.18 -10.79
CA MET A 143 -3.14 4.48 -9.50
C MET A 143 -2.88 5.43 -8.33
N VAL A 144 -2.48 6.69 -8.59
CA VAL A 144 -2.08 7.65 -7.56
C VAL A 144 -3.21 8.63 -7.27
N VAL A 145 -3.64 8.70 -6.02
CA VAL A 145 -4.68 9.64 -5.59
C VAL A 145 -4.20 10.50 -4.41
N GLU A 146 -4.53 11.79 -4.48
CA GLU A 146 -4.27 12.72 -3.37
C GLU A 146 -5.46 12.74 -2.41
N LEU A 147 -5.16 12.70 -1.10
CA LEU A 147 -6.13 12.74 -0.02
C LEU A 147 -5.79 13.88 0.95
N ARG A 148 -6.67 14.86 1.09
CA ARG A 148 -6.53 15.90 2.13
C ARG A 148 -6.94 15.38 3.49
N SER A 149 -6.19 15.74 4.53
CA SER A 149 -6.36 15.26 5.91
C SER A 149 -6.24 16.40 6.92
N GLU A 150 -7.20 17.29 6.90
CA GLU A 150 -7.22 18.48 7.76
C GLU A 150 -8.21 18.33 8.91
N SER A 151 -9.29 17.55 8.71
CA SER A 151 -10.32 17.29 9.70
C SER A 151 -10.70 15.80 9.80
N THR A 152 -11.45 15.45 10.84
CA THR A 152 -11.98 14.08 11.02
C THR A 152 -12.98 13.73 9.91
N GLU A 153 -13.77 14.71 9.48
CA GLU A 153 -14.76 14.56 8.42
C GLU A 153 -14.09 14.25 7.07
N GLU A 154 -12.94 14.86 6.79
CA GLU A 154 -12.15 14.57 5.60
C GLU A 154 -11.57 13.15 5.65
N ILE A 155 -11.07 12.71 6.82
CA ILE A 155 -10.58 11.34 7.00
C ILE A 155 -11.71 10.35 6.72
N ASP A 156 -12.90 10.57 7.29
CA ASP A 156 -14.06 9.71 7.06
C ASP A 156 -14.47 9.67 5.58
N SER A 157 -14.52 10.82 4.92
CA SER A 157 -14.82 10.91 3.49
C SER A 157 -13.78 10.22 2.61
N ASN A 158 -12.49 10.36 2.93
CA ASN A 158 -11.42 9.68 2.21
C ASN A 158 -11.53 8.17 2.35
N VAL A 159 -11.73 7.68 3.57
CA VAL A 159 -11.88 6.25 3.84
C VAL A 159 -13.11 5.69 3.11
N GLU A 160 -14.24 6.41 3.08
CA GLU A 160 -15.44 5.99 2.34
C GLU A 160 -15.17 5.87 0.83
N ARG A 161 -14.42 6.83 0.25
CA ARG A 161 -14.01 6.78 -1.17
C ARG A 161 -13.15 5.58 -1.47
N ILE A 162 -12.15 5.28 -0.62
CA ILE A 162 -11.28 4.11 -0.80
C ILE A 162 -12.08 2.81 -0.62
N GLU A 163 -12.98 2.75 0.37
CA GLU A 163 -13.86 1.60 0.59
C GLU A 163 -14.73 1.32 -0.65
N GLN A 164 -15.29 2.36 -1.27
CA GLN A 164 -16.07 2.22 -2.49
C GLN A 164 -15.20 1.76 -3.68
N TRP A 165 -13.97 2.27 -3.79
CA TRP A 165 -13.00 1.82 -4.79
C TRP A 165 -12.66 0.33 -4.61
N ILE A 166 -12.40 -0.14 -3.38
CA ILE A 166 -12.17 -1.56 -3.07
C ILE A 166 -13.34 -2.45 -3.51
N LYS A 167 -14.57 -2.01 -3.26
CA LYS A 167 -15.78 -2.76 -3.69
C LYS A 167 -15.83 -2.90 -5.20
N ASN A 168 -15.51 -1.85 -5.94
CA ASN A 168 -15.46 -1.86 -7.41
C ASN A 168 -14.32 -2.76 -7.90
N TRP A 169 -13.12 -2.62 -7.34
CA TRP A 169 -11.97 -3.45 -7.67
C TRP A 169 -12.29 -4.95 -7.51
N LYS A 170 -12.84 -5.37 -6.36
CA LYS A 170 -13.25 -6.75 -6.09
C LYS A 170 -14.30 -7.26 -7.09
N LYS A 171 -15.22 -6.41 -7.52
CA LYS A 171 -16.26 -6.76 -8.50
C LYS A 171 -15.66 -7.02 -9.89
N ASP A 172 -14.67 -6.25 -10.27
CA ASP A 172 -14.06 -6.37 -11.60
C ASP A 172 -13.11 -7.56 -11.67
N HIS A 173 -12.26 -7.74 -10.68
CA HIS A 173 -11.35 -8.89 -10.58
C HIS A 173 -12.06 -10.21 -10.26
N GLY A 174 -13.17 -10.19 -9.53
CA GLY A 174 -14.00 -11.36 -9.28
C GLY A 174 -14.71 -11.91 -10.52
N LYS A 175 -14.88 -11.09 -11.58
CA LYS A 175 -15.44 -11.54 -12.88
C LYS A 175 -14.37 -12.20 -13.74
N GLU A 176 -13.14 -11.76 -13.67
CA GLU A 176 -12.03 -12.36 -14.43
C GLU A 176 -11.68 -13.74 -13.90
N GLY A 177 -11.68 -13.95 -12.57
CA GLY A 177 -11.50 -15.26 -11.97
C GLY A 177 -12.58 -16.29 -12.37
N LYS A 178 -13.83 -15.84 -12.53
CA LYS A 178 -14.91 -16.73 -13.01
C LYS A 178 -14.78 -17.09 -14.51
N LYS A 179 -14.29 -16.16 -15.34
CA LYS A 179 -14.04 -16.44 -16.76
C LYS A 179 -12.89 -17.42 -16.96
N SER A 180 -11.79 -17.28 -16.23
CA SER A 180 -10.65 -18.19 -16.33
C SER A 180 -10.99 -19.61 -15.89
N ILE A 181 -11.80 -19.79 -14.84
CA ILE A 181 -12.27 -21.10 -14.37
C ILE A 181 -13.22 -21.75 -15.40
N GLN A 182 -14.11 -20.97 -16.02
CA GLN A 182 -15.00 -21.49 -17.07
C GLN A 182 -14.24 -21.93 -18.32
N THR A 183 -13.26 -21.16 -18.76
CA THR A 183 -12.43 -21.49 -19.93
C THR A 183 -11.59 -22.74 -19.68
N GLN A 184 -11.06 -22.92 -18.48
CA GLN A 184 -10.28 -24.09 -18.10
C GLN A 184 -11.14 -25.35 -18.03
N SER A 185 -12.35 -25.26 -17.45
CA SER A 185 -13.29 -26.38 -17.39
C SER A 185 -13.87 -26.80 -18.77
N GLU A 186 -13.93 -25.86 -19.71
CA GLU A 186 -14.33 -26.16 -21.11
C GLU A 186 -13.17 -26.76 -21.91
N GLN A 187 -11.91 -26.40 -21.58
CA GLN A 187 -10.72 -27.00 -22.19
C GLN A 187 -10.53 -28.46 -21.70
N ASP A 188 -10.61 -28.66 -20.38
CA ASP A 188 -10.50 -29.99 -19.77
C ASP A 188 -11.56 -30.99 -20.30
N ARG A 189 -12.80 -30.51 -20.55
CA ARG A 189 -13.86 -31.34 -21.17
C ARG A 189 -13.60 -31.64 -22.64
N LYS A 190 -12.93 -30.78 -23.40
CA LYS A 190 -12.57 -31.04 -24.79
C LYS A 190 -11.42 -32.03 -24.92
N ASP A 191 -10.51 -32.03 -23.96
CA ASP A 191 -9.37 -32.95 -23.91
C ASP A 191 -9.82 -34.35 -23.47
N GLU A 192 -10.91 -34.49 -22.68
CA GLU A 192 -11.53 -35.77 -22.33
C GLU A 192 -12.35 -36.40 -23.50
N ASP A 193 -12.87 -35.59 -24.41
CA ASP A 193 -13.67 -36.05 -25.57
C ASP A 193 -12.82 -36.30 -26.84
N ASP A 194 -11.48 -36.18 -26.78
CA ASP A 194 -10.60 -36.45 -27.92
C ASP A 194 -10.39 -37.98 -28.07
N PRO A 195 -10.86 -38.61 -29.19
CA PRO A 195 -10.79 -40.05 -29.39
C PRO A 195 -9.36 -40.62 -29.50
N MET A 196 -8.32 -39.80 -29.47
CA MET A 196 -6.93 -40.23 -29.57
C MET A 196 -6.36 -40.91 -28.31
N PHE A 197 -7.04 -40.81 -27.17
CA PHE A 197 -6.59 -41.39 -25.89
C PHE A 197 -7.16 -42.78 -25.58
N LEU A 198 -7.93 -43.38 -26.49
CA LEU A 198 -8.59 -44.70 -26.25
C LEU A 198 -7.87 -45.90 -26.88
N HIS A 199 -6.66 -45.74 -27.39
CA HIS A 199 -5.86 -46.88 -27.88
C HIS A 199 -4.41 -46.79 -27.43
N GLY A 200 -4.11 -47.42 -26.29
CA GLY A 200 -2.79 -47.65 -25.78
C GLY A 200 -2.82 -48.66 -24.66
#